data_4101d805f152b9241228a4e9c51bffdf
#
_entry.id   4101d805f152b9241228a4e9c51bffdf
#
_cell.length_a   1.000
_cell.length_b   1.000
_cell.length_c   1.000
_cell.angle_alpha   90.00
_cell.angle_beta   90.00
_cell.angle_gamma   90.00
#
_symmetry.space_group_name_H-M   'P 1'
#
loop_
_entity.id
_entity.type
_entity.pdbx_description
1 polymer ?
#
loop_
_entity_poly.entity_id
_entity_poly.type
_entity_poly.pdbx_seq_one_letter_code
_entity_poly.pdbx_strand_id
1 'polypeptide(L)'
;MVVGQLVDELILHANRDNTIRHYYDIALVGYSGDEVYSLLGDEIAFHPITMLAEQEVPRIAYTLSHKTINGDTHNILNEVSMWAKPAAQGATPMYKMICSVTNLVEEWCSRSENRDSFPPLVFNITDGEASDAGYDMLRSAAHRLQSIGTTDGKTLFVNIHISSDTNHTPIIFPNLNEVPLAIHHAHLLMDMSSIMPESLHPYIVECRSWFASPPYIAMSYNASMSELVAMLNIGSRSLTIGQ
;
A
#
# COMPACT_ATOMS: atom_id res chain seq x y z
N MET A 1 -11.65 3.10 -4.17
CA MET A 1 -11.64 4.10 -3.06
C MET A 1 -10.26 4.23 -2.41
N VAL A 2 -9.67 3.19 -1.82
CA VAL A 2 -8.37 3.28 -1.09
C VAL A 2 -7.26 3.92 -1.92
N VAL A 3 -7.02 3.39 -3.13
CA VAL A 3 -6.00 3.92 -4.05
C VAL A 3 -6.25 5.39 -4.37
N GLY A 4 -7.53 5.75 -4.59
CA GLY A 4 -7.90 7.14 -4.86
C GLY A 4 -7.57 8.08 -3.71
N GLN A 5 -7.91 7.70 -2.47
CA GLN A 5 -7.58 8.49 -1.29
C GLN A 5 -6.07 8.66 -1.11
N LEU A 6 -5.31 7.58 -1.29
CA LEU A 6 -3.85 7.66 -1.19
C LEU A 6 -3.27 8.66 -2.20
N VAL A 7 -3.65 8.57 -3.47
CA VAL A 7 -3.12 9.48 -4.49
C VAL A 7 -3.57 10.92 -4.23
N ASP A 8 -4.83 11.13 -3.86
CA ASP A 8 -5.35 12.46 -3.51
C ASP A 8 -4.58 13.08 -2.33
N GLU A 9 -4.26 12.29 -1.28
CA GLU A 9 -3.44 12.74 -0.15
C GLU A 9 -2.00 13.05 -0.55
N LEU A 10 -1.38 12.21 -1.39
CA LEU A 10 -0.01 12.49 -1.87
C LEU A 10 0.05 13.76 -2.71
N ILE A 11 -0.96 14.03 -3.56
CA ILE A 11 -1.09 15.29 -4.29
C ILE A 11 -1.23 16.47 -3.34
N LEU A 12 -2.09 16.32 -2.31
CA LEU A 12 -2.26 17.36 -1.29
C LEU A 12 -0.96 17.65 -0.55
N HIS A 13 -0.22 16.61 -0.14
CA HIS A 13 1.08 16.76 0.54
C HIS A 13 2.16 17.36 -0.36
N ALA A 14 2.08 17.14 -1.68
CA ALA A 14 2.99 17.74 -2.64
C ALA A 14 2.69 19.22 -2.95
N ASN A 15 1.52 19.73 -2.51
CA ASN A 15 1.14 21.12 -2.71
C ASN A 15 1.84 22.02 -1.67
N ARG A 16 2.63 22.97 -2.16
CA ARG A 16 3.26 24.04 -1.38
C ARG A 16 3.01 25.36 -2.07
N ASP A 17 2.42 26.32 -1.36
CA ASP A 17 2.13 27.65 -1.89
C ASP A 17 1.35 27.63 -3.21
N ASN A 18 0.34 26.78 -3.30
CA ASN A 18 -0.49 26.52 -4.51
C ASN A 18 0.32 25.99 -5.71
N THR A 19 1.46 25.38 -5.46
CA THR A 19 2.28 24.74 -6.50
C THR A 19 2.54 23.28 -6.10
N ILE A 20 2.24 22.35 -7.02
CA ILE A 20 2.58 20.94 -6.82
C ILE A 20 4.08 20.76 -7.06
N ARG A 21 4.77 20.24 -6.06
CA ARG A 21 6.21 19.92 -6.12
C ARG A 21 6.42 18.45 -6.49
N HIS A 22 7.43 18.17 -7.26
CA HIS A 22 7.82 16.81 -7.63
C HIS A 22 8.54 16.12 -6.46
N TYR A 23 7.78 15.71 -5.44
CA TYR A 23 8.31 14.99 -4.29
C TYR A 23 8.23 13.46 -4.45
N TYR A 24 7.34 12.98 -5.32
CA TYR A 24 7.05 11.55 -5.48
C TYR A 24 6.99 11.17 -6.96
N ASP A 25 7.53 9.99 -7.26
CA ASP A 25 7.23 9.23 -8.47
C ASP A 25 6.27 8.09 -8.09
N ILE A 26 5.17 7.96 -8.81
CA ILE A 26 4.08 7.04 -8.49
C ILE A 26 3.83 6.10 -9.67
N ALA A 27 3.69 4.82 -9.39
CA ALA A 27 3.18 3.83 -10.32
C ALA A 27 1.94 3.16 -9.73
N LEU A 28 0.88 3.03 -10.53
CA LEU A 28 -0.32 2.26 -10.17
C LEU A 28 -0.41 1.04 -11.07
N VAL A 29 -0.30 -0.13 -10.46
CA VAL A 29 -0.25 -1.42 -11.15
C VAL A 29 -1.48 -2.24 -10.77
N GLY A 30 -2.28 -2.62 -11.77
CA GLY A 30 -3.38 -3.56 -11.61
C GLY A 30 -2.95 -4.97 -11.97
N TYR A 31 -3.55 -5.97 -11.33
CA TYR A 31 -3.37 -7.37 -11.70
C TYR A 31 -4.67 -8.16 -11.48
N SER A 32 -5.11 -8.86 -12.51
CA SER A 32 -6.31 -9.71 -12.48
C SER A 32 -6.34 -10.66 -13.69
N GLY A 33 -7.03 -11.77 -13.58
CA GLY A 33 -7.00 -12.80 -14.60
C GLY A 33 -5.59 -13.35 -14.77
N ASP A 34 -5.02 -13.22 -15.95
CA ASP A 34 -3.65 -13.63 -16.26
C ASP A 34 -2.72 -12.44 -16.53
N GLU A 35 -3.17 -11.22 -16.29
CA GLU A 35 -2.47 -10.01 -16.73
C GLU A 35 -2.05 -9.12 -15.56
N VAL A 36 -0.96 -8.41 -15.79
CA VAL A 36 -0.47 -7.28 -14.97
C VAL A 36 -0.42 -6.07 -15.90
N TYR A 37 -1.02 -4.97 -15.51
CA TYR A 37 -1.22 -3.81 -16.36
C TYR A 37 -1.05 -2.50 -15.61
N SER A 38 -0.79 -1.42 -16.36
CA SER A 38 -0.76 -0.07 -15.81
C SER A 38 -2.18 0.46 -15.60
N LEU A 39 -2.39 1.24 -14.53
CA LEU A 39 -3.61 2.01 -14.29
C LEU A 39 -3.43 3.49 -14.67
N LEU A 40 -2.22 3.92 -15.04
CA LEU A 40 -1.88 5.31 -15.36
C LEU A 40 -1.48 5.53 -16.83
N GLY A 41 -1.69 4.55 -17.70
CA GLY A 41 -1.32 4.64 -19.11
C GLY A 41 -1.11 3.26 -19.71
N ASP A 42 -0.45 3.20 -20.86
CA ASP A 42 -0.28 1.95 -21.62
C ASP A 42 0.86 1.08 -21.06
N GLU A 43 1.84 1.68 -20.40
CA GLU A 43 3.02 0.98 -19.87
C GLU A 43 3.09 1.09 -18.33
N ILE A 44 3.61 0.03 -17.70
CA ILE A 44 3.91 0.04 -16.26
C ILE A 44 5.15 0.89 -16.05
N ALA A 45 4.96 2.12 -15.56
CA ALA A 45 6.03 3.10 -15.36
C ALA A 45 5.77 3.96 -14.12
N PHE A 46 6.83 4.57 -13.61
CA PHE A 46 6.71 5.66 -12.64
C PHE A 46 6.36 6.98 -13.34
N HIS A 47 5.43 7.71 -12.75
CA HIS A 47 4.99 9.02 -13.17
C HIS A 47 5.22 10.05 -12.06
N PRO A 48 5.74 11.26 -12.37
CA PRO A 48 5.83 12.33 -11.39
C PRO A 48 4.47 12.69 -10.81
N ILE A 49 4.39 12.99 -9.52
CA ILE A 49 3.14 13.41 -8.87
C ILE A 49 2.54 14.67 -9.52
N THR A 50 3.35 15.53 -10.11
CA THR A 50 2.92 16.72 -10.86
C THR A 50 2.07 16.33 -12.06
N MET A 51 2.45 15.28 -12.80
CA MET A 51 1.68 14.76 -13.93
C MET A 51 0.31 14.23 -13.47
N LEU A 52 0.27 13.52 -12.33
CA LEU A 52 -1.01 13.02 -11.80
C LEU A 52 -1.92 14.17 -11.38
N ALA A 53 -1.37 15.22 -10.77
CA ALA A 53 -2.12 16.37 -10.31
C ALA A 53 -2.77 17.18 -11.46
N GLU A 54 -2.25 17.07 -12.67
CA GLU A 54 -2.78 17.72 -13.88
C GLU A 54 -3.88 16.89 -14.58
N GLN A 55 -4.06 15.62 -14.18
CA GLN A 55 -5.07 14.76 -14.80
C GLN A 55 -6.48 15.05 -14.30
N GLU A 56 -7.43 15.17 -15.23
CA GLU A 56 -8.85 15.19 -14.90
C GLU A 56 -9.35 13.77 -14.64
N VAL A 57 -9.46 13.39 -13.37
CA VAL A 57 -9.90 12.06 -12.94
C VAL A 57 -11.35 12.15 -12.44
N PRO A 58 -12.26 11.24 -12.87
CA PRO A 58 -13.61 11.18 -12.34
C PRO A 58 -13.62 11.06 -10.81
N ARG A 59 -14.55 11.74 -10.13
CA ARG A 59 -14.72 11.63 -8.68
C ARG A 59 -15.92 10.78 -8.33
N ILE A 60 -15.80 10.00 -7.29
CA ILE A 60 -16.88 9.17 -6.75
C ILE A 60 -17.22 9.66 -5.36
N ALA A 61 -18.50 9.94 -5.15
CA ALA A 61 -19.02 10.24 -3.82
C ALA A 61 -19.19 8.96 -2.99
N TYR A 62 -18.81 9.01 -1.72
CA TYR A 62 -19.03 7.94 -0.76
C TYR A 62 -19.40 8.51 0.61
N THR A 63 -20.12 7.72 1.40
CA THR A 63 -20.59 8.14 2.71
C THR A 63 -19.77 7.46 3.81
N LEU A 64 -19.18 8.27 4.70
CA LEU A 64 -18.61 7.80 5.94
C LEU A 64 -19.60 7.97 7.07
N SER A 65 -19.91 6.89 7.77
CA SER A 65 -20.78 6.91 8.95
C SER A 65 -19.95 6.93 10.22
N HIS A 66 -19.99 8.04 10.94
CA HIS A 66 -19.36 8.17 12.25
C HIS A 66 -20.40 7.98 13.36
N LYS A 67 -20.15 7.06 14.28
CA LYS A 67 -20.92 6.98 15.52
C LYS A 67 -20.30 7.90 16.56
N THR A 68 -21.10 8.81 17.10
CA THR A 68 -20.70 9.63 18.24
C THR A 68 -20.71 8.81 19.53
N ILE A 69 -20.06 9.34 20.57
CA ILE A 69 -20.04 8.75 21.93
C ILE A 69 -21.48 8.57 22.48
N ASN A 70 -22.43 9.40 22.03
CA ASN A 70 -23.84 9.36 22.43
C ASN A 70 -24.68 8.34 21.60
N GLY A 71 -24.05 7.63 20.66
CA GLY A 71 -24.72 6.63 19.83
C GLY A 71 -25.37 7.16 18.54
N ASP A 72 -25.33 8.48 18.30
CA ASP A 72 -25.84 9.08 17.09
C ASP A 72 -24.93 8.76 15.90
N THR A 73 -25.52 8.50 14.74
CA THR A 73 -24.76 8.24 13.50
C THR A 73 -24.80 9.48 12.61
N HIS A 74 -23.66 10.08 12.36
CA HIS A 74 -23.50 11.16 11.38
C HIS A 74 -22.91 10.61 10.09
N ASN A 75 -23.63 10.88 9.00
CA ASN A 75 -23.18 10.53 7.65
C ASN A 75 -22.50 11.74 7.00
N ILE A 76 -21.23 11.61 6.70
CA ILE A 76 -20.45 12.61 6.00
C ILE A 76 -20.27 12.16 4.55
N LEU A 77 -20.73 12.96 3.61
CA LEU A 77 -20.50 12.74 2.17
C LEU A 77 -19.09 13.21 1.83
N ASN A 78 -18.27 12.32 1.34
CA ASN A 78 -16.93 12.60 0.85
C ASN A 78 -16.82 12.24 -0.64
N GLU A 79 -15.84 12.78 -1.30
CA GLU A 79 -15.49 12.45 -2.68
C GLU A 79 -14.05 11.98 -2.77
N VAL A 80 -13.79 11.05 -3.68
CA VAL A 80 -12.46 10.52 -3.95
C VAL A 80 -12.24 10.35 -5.45
N SER A 81 -11.03 10.61 -5.92
CA SER A 81 -10.66 10.41 -7.32
C SER A 81 -10.63 8.93 -7.70
N MET A 82 -11.23 8.58 -8.84
CA MET A 82 -11.29 7.20 -9.34
C MET A 82 -10.08 6.89 -10.24
N TRP A 83 -8.90 6.75 -9.63
CA TRP A 83 -7.68 6.38 -10.34
C TRP A 83 -7.69 4.95 -10.89
N ALA A 84 -8.44 4.06 -10.27
CA ALA A 84 -8.60 2.69 -10.71
C ALA A 84 -10.08 2.34 -10.86
N LYS A 85 -10.46 1.78 -12.00
CA LYS A 85 -11.77 1.17 -12.16
C LYS A 85 -11.74 -0.23 -11.52
N PRO A 86 -12.72 -0.59 -10.68
CA PRO A 86 -12.81 -1.94 -10.17
C PRO A 86 -12.91 -2.94 -11.32
N ALA A 87 -11.97 -3.88 -11.39
CA ALA A 87 -11.99 -4.98 -12.34
C ALA A 87 -11.66 -6.25 -11.56
N ALA A 88 -12.66 -7.06 -11.28
CA ALA A 88 -12.49 -8.38 -10.68
C ALA A 88 -12.78 -9.43 -11.76
N GLN A 89 -11.76 -10.04 -12.29
CA GLN A 89 -11.90 -11.10 -13.30
C GLN A 89 -10.94 -12.25 -13.00
N GLY A 90 -11.50 -13.34 -12.47
CA GLY A 90 -10.82 -14.64 -12.42
C GLY A 90 -9.65 -14.72 -11.43
N ALA A 91 -8.48 -15.06 -11.94
CA ALA A 91 -7.28 -15.37 -11.15
C ALA A 91 -6.58 -14.12 -10.56
N THR A 92 -5.71 -14.36 -9.56
CA THR A 92 -4.91 -13.34 -8.88
C THR A 92 -3.42 -13.58 -9.18
N PRO A 93 -2.86 -13.03 -10.28
CA PRO A 93 -1.48 -13.30 -10.72
C PRO A 93 -0.47 -12.50 -9.88
N MET A 94 -0.41 -12.76 -8.58
CA MET A 94 0.39 -12.03 -7.61
C MET A 94 1.90 -12.21 -7.84
N TYR A 95 2.34 -13.40 -8.25
CA TYR A 95 3.74 -13.65 -8.57
C TYR A 95 4.21 -12.83 -9.77
N LYS A 96 3.43 -12.82 -10.85
CA LYS A 96 3.71 -11.98 -12.03
C LYS A 96 3.76 -10.50 -11.65
N MET A 97 2.82 -10.05 -10.82
CA MET A 97 2.79 -8.66 -10.32
C MET A 97 4.07 -8.34 -9.55
N ILE A 98 4.47 -9.17 -8.58
CA ILE A 98 5.70 -8.94 -7.80
C ILE A 98 6.92 -8.88 -8.72
N CYS A 99 7.03 -9.77 -9.70
CA CYS A 99 8.13 -9.76 -10.68
C CYS A 99 8.13 -8.47 -11.52
N SER A 100 6.98 -8.02 -12.01
CA SER A 100 6.86 -6.79 -12.79
C SER A 100 7.25 -5.55 -11.98
N VAL A 101 6.75 -5.46 -10.75
CA VAL A 101 7.09 -4.37 -9.83
C VAL A 101 8.56 -4.42 -9.42
N THR A 102 9.14 -5.62 -9.25
CA THR A 102 10.57 -5.79 -8.98
C THR A 102 11.42 -5.15 -10.07
N ASN A 103 11.13 -5.43 -11.34
CA ASN A 103 11.86 -4.87 -12.48
C ASN A 103 11.71 -3.34 -12.54
N LEU A 104 10.50 -2.83 -12.31
CA LEU A 104 10.22 -1.39 -12.28
C LEU A 104 11.02 -0.67 -11.18
N VAL A 105 11.04 -1.23 -9.98
CA VAL A 105 11.76 -0.68 -8.81
C VAL A 105 13.28 -0.76 -9.03
N GLU A 106 13.79 -1.87 -9.59
CA GLU A 106 15.20 -2.06 -9.90
C GLU A 106 15.69 -1.01 -10.93
N GLU A 107 14.90 -0.80 -11.99
CA GLU A 107 15.19 0.23 -12.99
C GLU A 107 15.21 1.62 -12.37
N TRP A 108 14.20 1.98 -11.55
CA TRP A 108 14.13 3.28 -10.90
C TRP A 108 15.31 3.52 -9.94
N CYS A 109 15.65 2.54 -9.10
CA CYS A 109 16.80 2.64 -8.17
C CYS A 109 18.15 2.67 -8.87
N SER A 110 18.26 2.14 -10.11
CA SER A 110 19.51 2.14 -10.89
C SER A 110 19.86 3.50 -11.47
N ARG A 111 18.91 4.42 -11.55
CA ARG A 111 19.12 5.78 -12.07
C ARG A 111 19.95 6.60 -11.09
N SER A 112 20.94 7.32 -11.60
CA SER A 112 21.88 8.13 -10.78
C SER A 112 21.18 9.18 -9.95
N GLU A 113 20.13 9.80 -10.48
CA GLU A 113 19.31 10.81 -9.82
C GLU A 113 18.51 10.28 -8.63
N ASN A 114 18.19 8.98 -8.62
CA ASN A 114 17.40 8.33 -7.58
C ASN A 114 18.25 7.64 -6.50
N ARG A 115 19.58 7.63 -6.68
CA ARG A 115 20.50 6.88 -5.82
C ARG A 115 20.39 7.24 -4.34
N ASP A 116 20.26 8.53 -4.05
CA ASP A 116 20.20 9.06 -2.69
C ASP A 116 18.78 9.45 -2.26
N SER A 117 17.78 8.98 -3.03
CA SER A 117 16.37 9.18 -2.71
C SER A 117 15.91 8.26 -1.58
N PHE A 118 14.79 8.59 -0.94
CA PHE A 118 14.08 7.69 -0.05
C PHE A 118 13.76 6.36 -0.78
N PRO A 119 13.91 5.20 -0.11
CA PRO A 119 13.68 3.91 -0.75
C PRO A 119 12.22 3.73 -1.20
N PRO A 120 11.97 2.94 -2.27
CA PRO A 120 10.63 2.70 -2.75
C PRO A 120 9.70 2.08 -1.69
N LEU A 121 8.44 2.55 -1.66
CA LEU A 121 7.35 1.95 -0.91
C LEU A 121 6.43 1.22 -1.87
N VAL A 122 6.19 -0.05 -1.65
CA VAL A 122 5.30 -0.86 -2.47
C VAL A 122 4.14 -1.35 -1.62
N PHE A 123 2.92 -0.96 -1.98
CA PHE A 123 1.69 -1.41 -1.34
C PHE A 123 1.00 -2.43 -2.25
N ASN A 124 0.95 -3.68 -1.82
CA ASN A 124 0.15 -4.72 -2.44
C ASN A 124 -1.21 -4.81 -1.74
N ILE A 125 -2.28 -4.46 -2.45
CA ILE A 125 -3.65 -4.50 -1.93
C ILE A 125 -4.38 -5.64 -2.63
N THR A 126 -4.84 -6.64 -1.88
CA THR A 126 -5.49 -7.83 -2.42
C THR A 126 -6.70 -8.23 -1.59
N ASP A 127 -7.69 -8.83 -2.24
CA ASP A 127 -8.87 -9.46 -1.62
C ASP A 127 -8.85 -10.99 -1.76
N GLY A 128 -7.79 -11.55 -2.36
CA GLY A 128 -7.67 -12.97 -2.67
C GLY A 128 -6.28 -13.56 -2.50
N GLU A 129 -6.26 -14.89 -2.62
CA GLU A 129 -5.02 -15.66 -2.62
C GLU A 129 -4.37 -15.64 -4.01
N ALA A 130 -3.04 -15.70 -4.03
CA ALA A 130 -2.29 -15.84 -5.27
C ALA A 130 -2.66 -17.15 -5.99
N SER A 131 -2.85 -17.09 -7.30
CA SER A 131 -3.27 -18.23 -8.11
C SER A 131 -2.19 -18.73 -9.08
N ASP A 132 -1.08 -17.98 -9.22
CA ASP A 132 -0.07 -18.19 -10.27
C ASP A 132 1.27 -18.76 -9.74
N ALA A 133 1.42 -18.92 -8.43
CA ALA A 133 2.62 -19.52 -7.83
C ALA A 133 2.38 -20.07 -6.43
N GLY A 134 3.22 -21.02 -6.02
CA GLY A 134 3.21 -21.54 -4.66
C GLY A 134 3.97 -20.65 -3.67
N TYR A 135 3.82 -20.98 -2.39
CA TYR A 135 4.34 -20.24 -1.24
C TYR A 135 5.82 -19.83 -1.37
N ASP A 136 6.71 -20.80 -1.65
CA ASP A 136 8.16 -20.54 -1.70
C ASP A 136 8.54 -19.59 -2.86
N MET A 137 7.85 -19.68 -3.98
CA MET A 137 8.09 -18.81 -5.13
C MET A 137 7.65 -17.38 -4.81
N LEU A 138 6.47 -17.19 -4.23
CA LEU A 138 5.95 -15.89 -3.83
C LEU A 138 6.85 -15.23 -2.79
N ARG A 139 7.24 -15.95 -1.76
CA ARG A 139 8.16 -15.50 -0.72
C ARG A 139 9.51 -15.09 -1.31
N SER A 140 10.08 -15.92 -2.18
CA SER A 140 11.37 -15.62 -2.82
C SER A 140 11.30 -14.37 -3.71
N ALA A 141 10.21 -14.19 -4.47
CA ALA A 141 9.98 -13.00 -5.28
C ALA A 141 9.85 -11.73 -4.41
N ALA A 142 9.09 -11.81 -3.31
CA ALA A 142 8.94 -10.72 -2.36
C ALA A 142 10.27 -10.33 -1.70
N HIS A 143 11.09 -11.30 -1.28
CA HIS A 143 12.41 -11.03 -0.71
C HIS A 143 13.37 -10.40 -1.75
N ARG A 144 13.28 -10.81 -3.03
CA ARG A 144 14.04 -10.16 -4.09
C ARG A 144 13.66 -8.68 -4.21
N LEU A 145 12.36 -8.35 -4.26
CA LEU A 145 11.87 -6.97 -4.27
C LEU A 145 12.42 -6.17 -3.08
N GLN A 146 12.34 -6.72 -1.87
CA GLN A 146 12.83 -6.10 -0.64
C GLN A 146 14.36 -5.95 -0.60
N SER A 147 15.11 -6.69 -1.42
CA SER A 147 16.58 -6.57 -1.48
C SER A 147 17.05 -5.36 -2.28
N ILE A 148 16.20 -4.81 -3.15
CA ILE A 148 16.48 -3.62 -3.95
C ILE A 148 16.32 -2.38 -3.07
N GLY A 149 17.03 -1.31 -3.37
CA GLY A 149 16.91 -0.05 -2.63
C GLY A 149 17.86 1.01 -3.11
N THR A 150 17.89 2.11 -2.38
CA THR A 150 18.76 3.26 -2.54
C THR A 150 19.86 3.25 -1.48
N THR A 151 20.69 4.30 -1.42
CA THR A 151 21.66 4.45 -0.32
C THR A 151 20.98 4.71 1.02
N ASP A 152 19.74 5.22 1.03
CA ASP A 152 18.96 5.52 2.24
C ASP A 152 18.25 4.29 2.82
N GLY A 153 18.08 3.22 2.04
CA GLY A 153 17.47 1.99 2.57
C GLY A 153 16.96 1.02 1.51
N LYS A 154 16.28 0.00 1.99
CA LYS A 154 15.68 -1.05 1.17
C LYS A 154 14.22 -0.77 0.90
N THR A 155 13.71 -1.32 -0.21
CA THR A 155 12.28 -1.28 -0.55
C THR A 155 11.43 -1.83 0.59
N LEU A 156 10.45 -1.05 1.02
CA LEU A 156 9.45 -1.48 1.99
C LEU A 156 8.26 -2.08 1.23
N PHE A 157 8.03 -3.38 1.40
CA PHE A 157 6.91 -4.09 0.80
C PHE A 157 5.82 -4.33 1.84
N VAL A 158 4.67 -3.67 1.65
CA VAL A 158 3.52 -3.67 2.55
C VAL A 158 2.42 -4.51 1.92
N ASN A 159 1.96 -5.57 2.58
CA ASN A 159 0.85 -6.39 2.12
C ASN A 159 -0.43 -6.06 2.88
N ILE A 160 -1.48 -5.73 2.15
CA ILE A 160 -2.78 -5.32 2.67
C ILE A 160 -3.83 -6.27 2.13
N HIS A 161 -4.39 -7.11 3.00
CA HIS A 161 -5.54 -7.93 2.67
C HIS A 161 -6.82 -7.22 3.08
N ILE A 162 -7.72 -7.03 2.11
CA ILE A 162 -9.06 -6.50 2.33
C ILE A 162 -10.08 -7.63 2.24
N SER A 163 -11.05 -7.64 3.14
CA SER A 163 -12.13 -8.64 3.15
C SER A 163 -13.44 -8.01 3.57
N SER A 164 -14.53 -8.58 3.09
CA SER A 164 -15.88 -8.31 3.60
C SER A 164 -16.28 -9.25 4.75
N ASP A 165 -15.39 -10.17 5.14
CA ASP A 165 -15.65 -11.11 6.23
C ASP A 165 -15.53 -10.39 7.59
N THR A 166 -16.66 -10.26 8.27
CA THR A 166 -16.76 -9.64 9.59
C THR A 166 -16.45 -10.60 10.75
N ASN A 167 -16.18 -11.88 10.46
CA ASN A 167 -15.95 -12.89 11.49
C ASN A 167 -14.52 -12.87 12.05
N HIS A 168 -13.60 -12.23 11.35
CA HIS A 168 -12.20 -12.13 11.78
C HIS A 168 -11.88 -10.71 12.25
N THR A 169 -11.24 -10.62 13.40
CA THR A 169 -10.72 -9.34 13.91
C THR A 169 -9.62 -8.82 12.99
N PRO A 170 -9.62 -7.53 12.62
CA PRO A 170 -8.54 -6.94 11.87
C PRO A 170 -7.19 -7.11 12.55
N ILE A 171 -6.16 -7.43 11.78
CA ILE A 171 -4.78 -7.53 12.23
C ILE A 171 -3.99 -6.44 11.49
N ILE A 172 -3.39 -5.50 12.24
CA ILE A 172 -2.70 -4.34 11.68
C ILE A 172 -1.30 -4.28 12.25
N PHE A 173 -0.29 -4.22 11.40
CA PHE A 173 1.11 -4.24 11.80
C PHE A 173 1.41 -5.27 12.89
N PRO A 174 1.10 -6.56 12.67
CA PRO A 174 1.33 -7.58 13.69
C PRO A 174 2.81 -7.73 14.02
N ASN A 175 3.07 -8.29 15.18
CA ASN A 175 4.33 -8.98 15.39
C ASN A 175 4.23 -10.44 14.91
N LEU A 176 5.35 -11.17 14.96
CA LEU A 176 5.44 -12.54 14.46
C LEU A 176 4.48 -13.54 15.15
N ASN A 177 3.97 -13.20 16.34
CA ASN A 177 3.14 -14.12 17.14
C ASN A 177 1.64 -13.78 17.08
N GLU A 178 1.26 -12.70 16.43
CA GLU A 178 -0.14 -12.23 16.43
C GLU A 178 -0.97 -12.76 15.26
N VAL A 179 -0.35 -13.34 14.24
CA VAL A 179 -1.07 -13.94 13.11
C VAL A 179 -1.44 -15.38 13.46
N PRO A 180 -2.74 -15.73 13.51
CA PRO A 180 -3.18 -17.08 13.86
C PRO A 180 -2.70 -18.13 12.86
N LEU A 181 -2.10 -19.22 13.34
CA LEU A 181 -1.54 -20.31 12.52
C LEU A 181 -2.56 -20.95 11.57
N ALA A 182 -3.84 -20.90 11.91
CA ALA A 182 -4.93 -21.45 11.09
C ALA A 182 -5.22 -20.64 9.81
N ILE A 183 -4.71 -19.39 9.71
CA ILE A 183 -4.95 -18.53 8.56
C ILE A 183 -3.72 -18.56 7.64
N HIS A 184 -3.62 -19.63 6.83
CA HIS A 184 -2.43 -19.90 6.01
C HIS A 184 -2.04 -18.74 5.10
N HIS A 185 -3.01 -18.09 4.46
CA HIS A 185 -2.68 -17.01 3.54
C HIS A 185 -2.28 -15.71 4.25
N ALA A 186 -2.75 -15.48 5.48
CA ALA A 186 -2.23 -14.38 6.29
C ALA A 186 -0.75 -14.61 6.66
N HIS A 187 -0.34 -15.87 6.93
CA HIS A 187 1.08 -16.21 7.11
C HIS A 187 1.91 -15.98 5.86
N LEU A 188 1.39 -16.33 4.68
CA LEU A 188 2.07 -16.03 3.41
C LEU A 188 2.28 -14.53 3.25
N LEU A 189 1.24 -13.71 3.46
CA LEU A 189 1.35 -12.25 3.39
C LEU A 189 2.34 -11.71 4.43
N MET A 190 2.36 -12.26 5.65
CA MET A 190 3.32 -11.91 6.69
C MET A 190 4.76 -12.19 6.23
N ASP A 191 5.03 -13.37 5.67
CA ASP A 191 6.37 -13.77 5.23
C ASP A 191 6.85 -13.02 3.98
N MET A 192 5.91 -12.49 3.19
CA MET A 192 6.20 -11.61 2.06
C MET A 192 6.37 -10.14 2.46
N SER A 193 5.99 -9.75 3.66
CA SER A 193 6.02 -8.35 4.11
C SER A 193 7.37 -7.97 4.71
N SER A 194 7.72 -6.70 4.56
CA SER A 194 8.91 -6.14 5.21
C SER A 194 8.70 -6.00 6.72
N ILE A 195 9.81 -5.94 7.46
CA ILE A 195 9.79 -5.48 8.86
C ILE A 195 9.71 -3.94 8.83
N MET A 196 8.83 -3.39 9.65
CA MET A 196 8.68 -1.93 9.76
C MET A 196 9.91 -1.28 10.40
N PRO A 197 10.41 -0.17 9.83
CA PRO A 197 11.50 0.60 10.42
C PRO A 197 11.18 1.06 11.85
N GLU A 198 12.19 1.06 12.73
CA GLU A 198 12.04 1.46 14.13
C GLU A 198 11.53 2.91 14.28
N SER A 199 11.92 3.79 13.37
CA SER A 199 11.47 5.19 13.34
C SER A 199 9.94 5.33 13.21
N LEU A 200 9.25 4.31 12.68
CA LEU A 200 7.80 4.29 12.49
C LEU A 200 7.04 3.64 13.66
N HIS A 201 7.73 2.99 14.60
CA HIS A 201 7.08 2.29 15.71
C HIS A 201 6.15 3.17 16.56
N PRO A 202 6.45 4.44 16.90
CA PRO A 202 5.53 5.29 17.62
C PRO A 202 4.18 5.49 16.92
N TYR A 203 4.21 5.69 15.60
CA TYR A 203 2.99 5.86 14.79
C TYR A 203 2.19 4.55 14.66
N ILE A 204 2.88 3.40 14.59
CA ILE A 204 2.23 2.09 14.59
C ILE A 204 1.47 1.87 15.90
N VAL A 205 2.08 2.20 17.03
CA VAL A 205 1.44 2.07 18.36
C VAL A 205 0.19 2.95 18.46
N GLU A 206 0.21 4.16 17.88
CA GLU A 206 -0.96 5.04 17.83
C GLU A 206 -2.12 4.45 16.99
N CYS A 207 -1.81 3.71 15.92
CA CYS A 207 -2.83 3.10 15.04
C CYS A 207 -3.41 1.81 15.61
N ARG A 208 -2.75 1.18 16.58
CA ARG A 208 -3.18 -0.11 17.13
C ARG A 208 -4.10 0.07 18.31
N SER A 209 -5.13 -0.77 18.38
CA SER A 209 -6.05 -0.78 19.53
C SER A 209 -5.46 -1.49 20.75
N TRP A 210 -4.33 -2.19 20.61
CA TRP A 210 -3.66 -2.93 21.68
C TRP A 210 -2.15 -2.83 21.54
N PHE A 211 -1.46 -2.96 22.66
CA PHE A 211 -0.01 -2.96 22.72
C PHE A 211 0.56 -4.31 22.27
N ALA A 212 1.58 -4.27 21.43
CA ALA A 212 2.45 -5.41 21.15
C ALA A 212 3.90 -4.94 21.05
N SER A 213 4.83 -5.86 21.31
CA SER A 213 6.25 -5.55 21.19
C SER A 213 6.72 -5.70 19.74
N PRO A 214 7.64 -4.84 19.27
CA PRO A 214 8.29 -5.00 17.98
C PRO A 214 9.08 -6.34 17.92
N PRO A 215 9.48 -6.80 16.72
CA PRO A 215 9.34 -6.12 15.43
C PRO A 215 7.92 -6.16 14.89
N TYR A 216 7.50 -5.07 14.25
CA TYR A 216 6.22 -5.01 13.54
C TYR A 216 6.39 -5.36 12.06
N ILE A 217 5.43 -6.08 11.52
CA ILE A 217 5.42 -6.51 10.12
C ILE A 217 4.58 -5.53 9.30
N ALA A 218 5.06 -5.17 8.12
CA ALA A 218 4.40 -4.28 7.17
C ALA A 218 3.21 -4.97 6.50
N MET A 219 2.21 -5.37 7.28
CA MET A 219 1.00 -6.00 6.75
C MET A 219 -0.26 -5.58 7.49
N SER A 220 -1.38 -5.75 6.80
CA SER A 220 -2.70 -5.77 7.41
C SER A 220 -3.52 -6.91 6.84
N TYR A 221 -4.28 -7.57 7.69
CA TYR A 221 -5.19 -8.63 7.33
C TYR A 221 -6.60 -8.27 7.76
N ASN A 222 -7.56 -8.39 6.84
CA ASN A 222 -8.97 -8.07 7.08
C ASN A 222 -9.21 -6.62 7.55
N ALA A 223 -8.37 -5.69 7.08
CA ALA A 223 -8.46 -4.28 7.47
C ALA A 223 -9.72 -3.61 6.94
N SER A 224 -10.30 -2.76 7.77
CA SER A 224 -11.33 -1.82 7.35
C SER A 224 -10.72 -0.67 6.52
N MET A 225 -11.57 0.06 5.80
CA MET A 225 -11.13 1.22 5.02
C MET A 225 -10.40 2.27 5.87
N SER A 226 -10.86 2.53 7.09
CA SER A 226 -10.25 3.50 8.00
C SER A 226 -8.85 3.07 8.46
N GLU A 227 -8.64 1.77 8.68
CA GLU A 227 -7.34 1.22 9.03
C GLU A 227 -6.36 1.27 7.87
N LEU A 228 -6.85 1.05 6.64
CA LEU A 228 -6.03 1.21 5.43
C LEU A 228 -5.51 2.64 5.26
N VAL A 229 -6.39 3.62 5.41
CA VAL A 229 -5.99 5.06 5.37
C VAL A 229 -4.95 5.36 6.44
N ALA A 230 -5.12 4.83 7.66
CA ALA A 230 -4.13 4.99 8.72
C ALA A 230 -2.76 4.38 8.38
N MET A 231 -2.75 3.17 7.76
CA MET A 231 -1.51 2.52 7.32
C MET A 231 -0.78 3.32 6.22
N LEU A 232 -1.53 3.83 5.26
CA LEU A 232 -1.00 4.64 4.17
C LEU A 232 -0.41 5.95 4.70
N ASN A 233 -1.05 6.57 5.69
CA ASN A 233 -0.55 7.77 6.36
C ASN A 233 0.75 7.54 7.14
N ILE A 234 0.98 6.36 7.70
CA ILE A 234 2.27 6.01 8.32
C ILE A 234 3.37 5.97 7.27
N GLY A 235 3.12 5.33 6.12
CA GLY A 235 4.07 5.29 5.01
C GLY A 235 4.41 6.68 4.47
N SER A 236 3.42 7.56 4.33
CA SER A 236 3.64 8.94 3.86
C SER A 236 4.35 9.84 4.88
N ARG A 237 4.21 9.59 6.20
CA ARG A 237 4.93 10.32 7.26
C ARG A 237 6.43 9.99 7.27
N SER A 238 6.82 8.79 6.85
CA SER A 238 8.24 8.46 6.71
C SER A 238 8.96 9.34 5.69
N LEU A 239 8.23 9.83 4.69
CA LEU A 239 8.72 10.75 3.67
C LEU A 239 8.95 12.19 4.19
N THR A 240 8.36 12.54 5.34
CA THR A 240 8.49 13.89 5.95
C THR A 240 9.57 13.98 7.03
N ILE A 241 10.11 12.88 7.52
CA ILE A 241 11.14 12.87 8.59
C ILE A 241 12.55 13.11 8.02
N GLY A 242 12.74 13.00 6.71
CA GLY A 242 14.01 13.20 6.01
C GLY A 242 14.26 14.61 5.46
N GLN A 243 13.47 15.66 5.88
CA GLN A 243 13.66 17.05 5.46
C GLN A 243 14.08 17.94 6.60
#